data_59b1ae6a82d459c5ed924a6596c5b235
#
_entry.id   59b1ae6a82d459c5ed924a6596c5b235
#
_cell.length_a   1.000
_cell.length_b   1.000
_cell.length_c   1.000
_cell.angle_alpha   90.00
_cell.angle_beta   90.00
_cell.angle_gamma   90.00
#
_symmetry.space_group_name_H-M   'P 1'
#
loop_
_entity.id
_entity.type
_entity.pdbx_description
1 polymer ?
#
loop_
_entity_poly.entity_id
_entity_poly.type
_entity_poly.pdbx_seq_one_letter_code
_entity_poly.pdbx_strand_id
1 'polypeptide(L)'
;MEKGKCIISNKETGKPNYNNPSSYRLISLTSIIGKLMERITTSRQEGYVETNDILHLDEEQEGFRHNRSTTNALLNLTQSIMDGFNEEKCTQAVLIDFEKAFDSVWRERLLVKLLKSGIQWKMWK
;
A
#
# COMPACT_ATOMS: atom_id res chain seq x y z
N MET A 1 -19.94 -20.93 -2.17
CA MET A 1 -19.25 -19.63 -2.36
C MET A 1 -20.25 -18.53 -2.05
N GLU A 2 -20.17 -17.92 -0.88
CA GLU A 2 -20.97 -16.72 -0.58
C GLU A 2 -20.51 -15.59 -1.50
N LYS A 3 -21.43 -15.01 -2.23
CA LYS A 3 -21.16 -13.83 -3.05
C LYS A 3 -20.87 -12.65 -2.11
N GLY A 4 -19.64 -12.15 -2.11
CA GLY A 4 -19.27 -10.97 -1.35
C GLY A 4 -20.19 -9.80 -1.70
N LYS A 5 -20.66 -9.08 -0.68
CA LYS A 5 -21.51 -7.90 -0.84
C LYS A 5 -20.61 -6.73 -1.24
N CYS A 6 -20.89 -6.11 -2.36
CA CYS A 6 -20.18 -4.90 -2.79
C CYS A 6 -20.96 -3.66 -2.36
N ILE A 7 -20.31 -2.72 -1.72
CA ILE A 7 -20.87 -1.43 -1.32
C ILE A 7 -20.13 -0.32 -2.05
N ILE A 8 -20.87 0.72 -2.45
CA ILE A 8 -20.29 1.92 -3.04
C ILE A 8 -20.16 2.97 -1.93
N SER A 9 -18.93 3.42 -1.69
CA SER A 9 -18.64 4.51 -0.74
C SER A 9 -18.16 5.74 -1.47
N ASN A 10 -18.55 6.91 -0.98
CA ASN A 10 -18.08 8.17 -1.54
C ASN A 10 -16.61 8.44 -1.12
N LYS A 11 -15.82 9.01 -2.02
CA LYS A 11 -14.49 9.54 -1.70
C LYS A 11 -14.68 10.87 -1.01
N GLU A 12 -14.44 10.93 0.28
CA GLU A 12 -14.50 12.16 1.05
C GLU A 12 -13.30 13.06 0.72
N THR A 13 -13.45 13.93 -0.26
CA THR A 13 -12.56 15.09 -0.40
C THR A 13 -13.32 16.20 -1.12
N GLY A 14 -13.88 17.13 -0.33
CA GLY A 14 -14.63 18.25 -0.89
C GLY A 14 -16.11 17.95 -1.16
N LYS A 15 -16.81 18.84 -1.89
CA LYS A 15 -18.21 18.63 -2.27
C LYS A 15 -18.30 17.48 -3.27
N PRO A 16 -18.93 16.35 -2.92
CA PRO A 16 -18.96 15.19 -3.79
C PRO A 16 -19.80 15.50 -5.03
N ASN A 17 -19.24 15.28 -6.19
CA ASN A 17 -20.01 15.29 -7.43
C ASN A 17 -20.70 13.92 -7.58
N TYR A 18 -21.92 13.81 -7.11
CA TYR A 18 -22.68 12.55 -7.10
C TYR A 18 -22.95 11.97 -8.49
N ASN A 19 -22.85 12.78 -9.55
CA ASN A 19 -23.05 12.36 -10.92
C ASN A 19 -21.81 11.75 -11.59
N ASN A 20 -20.64 11.83 -10.93
CA ASN A 20 -19.39 11.29 -11.47
C ASN A 20 -19.03 9.95 -10.81
N PRO A 21 -18.99 8.84 -11.57
CA PRO A 21 -18.60 7.52 -11.05
C PRO A 21 -17.21 7.51 -10.39
N SER A 22 -16.28 8.37 -10.81
CA SER A 22 -14.94 8.47 -10.24
C SER A 22 -14.93 9.02 -8.81
N SER A 23 -16.04 9.62 -8.34
CA SER A 23 -16.20 10.11 -6.95
C SER A 23 -16.48 8.98 -5.95
N TYR A 24 -16.63 7.75 -6.43
CA TYR A 24 -16.97 6.61 -5.59
C TYR A 24 -15.83 5.60 -5.50
N ARG A 25 -15.77 4.88 -4.38
CA ARG A 25 -14.92 3.70 -4.18
C ARG A 25 -15.80 2.46 -4.04
N LEU A 26 -15.41 1.40 -4.71
CA LEU A 26 -16.02 0.08 -4.49
C LEU A 26 -15.41 -0.54 -3.23
N ILE A 27 -16.25 -0.92 -2.27
CA ILE A 27 -15.84 -1.62 -1.07
C ILE A 27 -16.45 -3.02 -1.11
N SER A 28 -15.59 -4.04 -1.16
CA SER A 28 -16.02 -5.44 -1.10
C SER A 28 -16.08 -5.91 0.34
N LEU A 29 -17.25 -6.39 0.76
CA LEU A 29 -17.42 -7.03 2.06
C LEU A 29 -17.17 -8.53 1.90
N THR A 30 -16.07 -9.01 2.46
CA THR A 30 -15.74 -10.42 2.55
C THR A 30 -16.30 -11.04 3.84
N SER A 31 -16.49 -12.36 3.87
CA SER A 31 -16.90 -13.07 5.09
C SER A 31 -15.81 -12.95 6.17
N ILE A 32 -16.19 -13.14 7.44
CA ILE A 32 -15.27 -13.09 8.59
C ILE A 32 -14.15 -14.13 8.41
N ILE A 33 -14.50 -15.33 7.94
CA ILE A 33 -13.53 -16.40 7.65
C ILE A 33 -12.56 -15.98 6.54
N GLY A 34 -13.09 -15.35 5.48
CA GLY A 34 -12.26 -14.81 4.39
C GLY A 34 -11.25 -13.78 4.91
N LYS A 35 -11.69 -12.83 5.74
CA LYS A 35 -10.80 -11.83 6.37
C LYS A 35 -9.74 -12.46 7.27
N LEU A 36 -10.10 -13.50 8.01
CA LEU A 36 -9.14 -14.22 8.85
C LEU A 36 -8.06 -14.90 8.01
N MET A 37 -8.47 -15.61 6.96
CA MET A 37 -7.54 -16.24 6.02
C MET A 37 -6.63 -15.24 5.33
N GLU A 38 -7.19 -14.14 4.86
CA GLU A 38 -6.44 -13.03 4.26
C GLU A 38 -5.40 -12.48 5.25
N ARG A 39 -5.77 -12.19 6.49
CA ARG A 39 -4.85 -11.70 7.52
C ARG A 39 -3.72 -12.69 7.80
N ILE A 40 -4.01 -13.99 7.93
CA ILE A 40 -2.98 -15.02 8.17
C ILE A 40 -2.02 -15.08 6.98
N THR A 41 -2.55 -15.04 5.77
CA THR A 41 -1.74 -15.09 4.55
C THR A 41 -0.85 -13.87 4.43
N THR A 42 -1.40 -12.67 4.64
CA THR A 42 -0.66 -11.40 4.59
C THR A 42 0.46 -11.38 5.62
N SER A 43 0.18 -11.72 6.87
CA SER A 43 1.20 -11.74 7.94
C SER A 43 2.35 -12.70 7.64
N ARG A 44 2.06 -13.87 7.05
CA ARG A 44 3.11 -14.82 6.63
C ARG A 44 3.94 -14.29 5.45
N GLN A 45 3.29 -13.64 4.49
CA GLN A 45 3.97 -13.05 3.34
C GLN A 45 4.88 -11.89 3.77
N GLU A 46 4.38 -10.99 4.61
CA GLU A 46 5.15 -9.87 5.16
C GLU A 46 6.40 -10.38 5.90
N GLY A 47 6.23 -11.33 6.81
CA GLY A 47 7.36 -11.93 7.52
C GLY A 47 8.38 -12.59 6.59
N TYR A 48 7.92 -13.29 5.55
CA TYR A 48 8.81 -13.92 4.58
C TYR A 48 9.57 -12.90 3.74
N VAL A 49 8.90 -11.86 3.28
CA VAL A 49 9.47 -10.78 2.45
C VAL A 49 10.52 -10.00 3.23
N GLU A 50 10.23 -9.63 4.48
CA GLU A 50 11.17 -8.85 5.30
C GLU A 50 12.36 -9.69 5.78
N THR A 51 12.12 -10.96 6.19
CA THR A 51 13.21 -11.82 6.68
C THR A 51 14.22 -12.16 5.57
N ASN A 52 13.78 -12.28 4.34
CA ASN A 52 14.63 -12.66 3.22
C ASN A 52 15.06 -11.47 2.33
N ASP A 53 14.71 -10.26 2.72
CA ASP A 53 14.97 -9.01 1.95
C ASP A 53 14.62 -9.13 0.46
N ILE A 54 13.51 -9.81 0.18
CA ILE A 54 13.12 -10.21 -1.20
C ILE A 54 12.82 -9.00 -2.09
N LEU A 55 12.24 -7.96 -1.52
CA LEU A 55 11.82 -6.79 -2.28
C LEU A 55 12.82 -5.64 -2.24
N HIS A 56 13.94 -5.81 -1.53
CA HIS A 56 14.92 -4.74 -1.31
C HIS A 56 14.21 -3.41 -1.01
N LEU A 57 13.29 -3.45 -0.03
CA LEU A 57 12.51 -2.29 0.33
C LEU A 57 13.42 -1.21 0.86
N ASP A 58 13.27 -0.01 0.33
CA ASP A 58 14.00 1.15 0.80
C ASP A 58 13.79 1.36 2.30
N GLU A 59 14.85 1.67 3.04
CA GLU A 59 14.77 1.94 4.46
C GLU A 59 13.85 3.11 4.77
N GLU A 60 13.71 4.04 3.86
CA GLU A 60 12.83 5.21 3.98
C GLU A 60 11.36 4.89 3.69
N GLN A 61 11.04 3.70 3.17
CA GLN A 61 9.66 3.32 2.92
C GLN A 61 8.92 3.07 4.23
N GLU A 62 7.99 3.95 4.55
CA GLU A 62 7.16 3.87 5.76
C GLU A 62 5.79 3.20 5.52
N GLY A 63 5.31 3.18 4.28
CA GLY A 63 4.01 2.61 3.92
C GLY A 63 4.03 1.09 3.85
N PHE A 64 2.96 0.43 4.37
CA PHE A 64 2.75 -1.01 4.31
C PHE A 64 3.85 -1.88 4.93
N ARG A 65 4.55 -1.37 5.92
CA ARG A 65 5.59 -2.10 6.67
C ARG A 65 5.26 -2.19 8.15
N HIS A 66 5.68 -3.30 8.77
CA HIS A 66 5.49 -3.52 10.21
C HIS A 66 6.33 -2.51 11.01
N ASN A 67 5.75 -1.97 12.09
CA ASN A 67 6.39 -0.95 12.96
C ASN A 67 6.78 0.36 12.24
N ARG A 68 6.27 0.62 11.04
CA ARG A 68 6.43 1.86 10.30
C ARG A 68 5.15 2.68 10.33
N SER A 69 5.25 3.99 10.23
CA SER A 69 4.08 4.87 10.31
C SER A 69 4.22 6.15 9.49
N THR A 70 3.10 6.75 9.16
CA THR A 70 3.06 8.09 8.53
C THR A 70 3.70 9.17 9.41
N THR A 71 3.70 8.98 10.73
CA THR A 71 4.37 9.89 11.67
C THR A 71 5.89 9.84 11.46
N ASN A 72 6.47 8.66 11.28
CA ASN A 72 7.89 8.52 11.00
C ASN A 72 8.25 9.18 9.66
N ALA A 73 7.46 8.95 8.61
CA ALA A 73 7.67 9.62 7.32
C ALA A 73 7.68 11.15 7.45
N LEU A 74 6.75 11.69 8.24
CA LEU A 74 6.67 13.12 8.50
C LEU A 74 7.87 13.64 9.29
N LEU A 75 8.32 12.89 10.30
CA LEU A 75 9.51 13.24 11.08
C LEU A 75 10.77 13.26 10.21
N ASN A 76 10.97 12.23 9.38
CA ASN A 76 12.11 12.16 8.46
C ASN A 76 12.10 13.33 7.47
N LEU A 77 10.95 13.66 6.90
CA LEU A 77 10.81 14.83 6.02
C LEU A 77 11.13 16.13 6.75
N THR A 78 10.59 16.30 7.97
CA THR A 78 10.84 17.50 8.79
C THR A 78 12.32 17.63 9.13
N GLN A 79 12.96 16.52 9.51
CA GLN A 79 14.39 16.50 9.82
C GLN A 79 15.23 16.90 8.60
N SER A 80 14.94 16.32 7.44
CA SER A 80 15.63 16.65 6.19
C SER A 80 15.52 18.15 5.82
N ILE A 81 14.36 18.76 6.10
CA ILE A 81 14.14 20.20 5.89
C ILE A 81 14.99 21.02 6.87
N MET A 82 14.99 20.62 8.15
CA MET A 82 15.76 21.32 9.18
C MET A 82 17.28 21.23 8.94
N ASP A 83 17.75 20.07 8.51
CA ASP A 83 19.15 19.86 8.16
C ASP A 83 19.55 20.74 6.96
N GLY A 84 18.67 20.86 5.95
CA GLY A 84 18.87 21.77 4.84
C GLY A 84 18.99 23.24 5.28
N PHE A 85 18.19 23.69 6.23
CA PHE A 85 18.28 25.03 6.79
C PHE A 85 19.59 25.25 7.56
N ASN A 86 20.01 24.27 8.36
CA ASN A 86 21.27 24.36 9.13
C ASN A 86 22.49 24.42 8.21
N GLU A 87 22.41 23.83 7.03
CA GLU A 87 23.46 23.85 6.01
C GLU A 87 23.34 25.01 5.01
N GLU A 88 22.46 25.97 5.27
CA GLU A 88 22.15 27.10 4.38
C GLU A 88 21.76 26.68 2.95
N LYS A 89 21.17 25.48 2.81
CA LYS A 89 20.71 24.92 1.55
C LYS A 89 19.24 25.21 1.31
N CYS A 90 18.85 25.26 0.04
CA CYS A 90 17.44 25.29 -0.34
C CYS A 90 16.91 23.87 -0.43
N THR A 91 15.88 23.55 0.34
CA THR A 91 15.21 22.24 0.30
C THR A 91 13.94 22.32 -0.55
N GLN A 92 13.81 21.44 -1.53
CA GLN A 92 12.62 21.33 -2.36
C GLN A 92 12.02 19.94 -2.19
N ALA A 93 10.74 19.87 -1.82
CA ALA A 93 9.97 18.62 -1.73
C ALA A 93 9.04 18.47 -2.93
N VAL A 94 9.06 17.29 -3.57
CA VAL A 94 8.14 16.92 -4.64
C VAL A 94 7.27 15.76 -4.17
N LEU A 95 5.95 15.98 -4.15
CA LEU A 95 4.97 14.97 -3.77
C LEU A 95 4.42 14.32 -5.04
N ILE A 96 4.50 13.00 -5.11
CA ILE A 96 4.01 12.22 -6.25
C ILE A 96 2.92 11.27 -5.75
N ASP A 97 1.75 11.30 -6.39
CA ASP A 97 0.64 10.39 -6.11
C ASP A 97 0.22 9.64 -7.38
N PHE A 98 -0.12 8.36 -7.23
CA PHE A 98 -0.57 7.52 -8.33
C PHE A 98 -2.10 7.42 -8.34
N GLU A 99 -2.72 7.98 -9.37
CA GLU A 99 -4.17 7.80 -9.55
C GLU A 99 -4.51 6.33 -9.77
N LYS A 100 -5.48 5.82 -8.99
CA LYS A 100 -5.96 4.43 -9.07
C LYS A 100 -4.84 3.37 -8.98
N ALA A 101 -3.87 3.58 -8.10
CA ALA A 101 -2.68 2.73 -7.98
C ALA A 101 -3.01 1.23 -7.95
N PHE A 102 -4.02 0.80 -7.18
CA PHE A 102 -4.43 -0.60 -7.07
C PHE A 102 -5.21 -1.12 -8.30
N ASP A 103 -6.04 -0.27 -8.89
CA ASP A 103 -6.88 -0.64 -10.05
C ASP A 103 -6.04 -0.76 -11.34
N SER A 104 -4.92 -0.04 -11.42
CA SER A 104 -4.01 -0.02 -12.56
C SER A 104 -2.95 -1.12 -12.55
N VAL A 105 -2.88 -1.94 -11.49
CA VAL A 105 -1.88 -3.01 -11.39
C VAL A 105 -2.14 -4.10 -12.42
N TRP A 106 -1.15 -4.35 -13.27
CA TRP A 106 -1.16 -5.49 -14.17
C TRP A 106 -0.87 -6.78 -13.40
N ARG A 107 -1.92 -7.54 -13.09
CA ARG A 107 -1.89 -8.70 -12.19
C ARG A 107 -0.96 -9.80 -12.66
N GLU A 108 -0.95 -10.11 -13.95
CA GLU A 108 -0.09 -11.15 -14.53
C GLU A 108 1.40 -10.79 -14.34
N ARG A 109 1.74 -9.53 -14.55
CA ARG A 109 3.11 -9.06 -14.37
C ARG A 109 3.52 -9.04 -12.89
N LEU A 110 2.59 -8.74 -12.00
CA LEU A 110 2.80 -8.85 -10.56
C LEU A 110 3.10 -10.30 -10.15
N LEU A 111 2.32 -11.26 -10.63
CA LEU A 111 2.55 -12.69 -10.37
C LEU A 111 3.93 -13.15 -10.85
N VAL A 112 4.35 -12.71 -12.05
CA VAL A 112 5.69 -13.02 -12.57
C VAL A 112 6.79 -12.42 -11.69
N LYS A 113 6.61 -11.20 -11.20
CA LYS A 113 7.56 -10.58 -10.25
C LYS A 113 7.64 -11.36 -8.95
N LEU A 114 6.52 -11.74 -8.36
CA LEU A 114 6.46 -12.52 -7.12
C LEU A 114 7.17 -13.88 -7.29
N LEU A 115 6.97 -14.55 -8.41
CA LEU A 115 7.66 -15.81 -8.71
C LEU A 115 9.19 -15.62 -8.85
N LYS A 116 9.62 -14.55 -9.52
CA LYS A 116 11.06 -14.22 -9.65
C LYS A 116 11.69 -13.86 -8.31
N SER A 117 10.93 -13.29 -7.39
CA SER A 117 11.37 -12.97 -6.03
C SER A 117 11.39 -14.19 -5.09
N GLY A 118 11.17 -15.40 -5.60
CA GLY A 118 11.24 -16.63 -4.81
C GLY A 118 9.98 -16.95 -4.00
N ILE A 119 8.90 -16.17 -4.14
CA ILE A 119 7.61 -16.48 -3.52
C ILE A 119 6.97 -17.63 -4.28
N GLN A 120 7.08 -18.84 -3.72
CA GLN A 120 6.59 -20.05 -4.40
C GLN A 120 5.11 -20.33 -4.08
N TRP A 121 4.43 -20.95 -5.05
CA TRP A 121 3.03 -21.39 -4.99
C TRP A 121 2.66 -22.28 -3.78
N LYS A 122 3.63 -22.85 -3.08
CA LYS A 122 3.38 -23.62 -1.86
C LYS A 122 2.75 -22.82 -0.72
N MET A 123 2.80 -21.49 -0.78
CA MET A 123 2.10 -20.62 0.17
C MET A 123 0.60 -20.46 -0.15
N TRP A 124 0.15 -20.96 -1.30
CA TRP A 124 -1.23 -20.81 -1.79
C TRP A 124 -2.03 -22.12 -1.76
N LYS A 125 -1.43 -23.22 -1.34
CA LYS A 125 -2.07 -24.48 -1.02
C LYS A 125 -2.29 -24.58 0.48
#